data_8fa39d8ffe2946654c33f20bb5bf823c
#
_entry.id   8fa39d8ffe2946654c33f20bb5bf823c
#
_cell.length_a   1.000
_cell.length_b   1.000
_cell.length_c   1.000
_cell.angle_alpha   90.00
_cell.angle_beta   90.00
_cell.angle_gamma   90.00
#
_symmetry.space_group_name_H-M   'P 1'
#
loop_
_entity.id
_entity.type
_entity.pdbx_description
1 polymer ?
#
loop_
_entity_poly.entity_id
_entity_poly.type
_entity_poly.pdbx_seq_one_letter_code
_entity_poly.pdbx_strand_id
1 'polypeptide(L)'
;MLKFLGLPCARVVNGGAAARLQYALGRCGASVLLLAVMVFQAGFAFATADPRQCILEAGSAVDKSDVAAFEKQVDVDAILEQALNLFVRRAQDPEAAKDLPPMVALLFTQAASKEGNVRSLLLNETRSFVLNGISSGAFAGKKPSATASQGLLAPLFADATTGRKEIKNVGQARRDGDAWLVPFVVHDGGNGESYDVTGRVTSVNGAMRLTSVANMESLLRKVAAESREVQP
;
A
#
# COMPACT_ATOMS: atom_id res chain seq x y z
N MET A 1 20.40 -31.51 -56.86
CA MET A 1 20.50 -30.93 -58.22
C MET A 1 21.01 -29.52 -58.08
N LEU A 2 22.32 -29.27 -58.22
CA LEU A 2 23.03 -28.91 -59.45
C LEU A 2 22.41 -27.64 -60.07
N LYS A 3 23.06 -26.52 -60.28
CA LYS A 3 24.34 -26.15 -60.93
C LYS A 3 24.33 -24.63 -60.98
N PHE A 4 25.27 -23.83 -61.00
CA PHE A 4 26.58 -23.58 -61.56
C PHE A 4 26.75 -22.06 -61.70
N LEU A 5 27.84 -21.50 -61.21
CA LEU A 5 28.94 -20.79 -61.82
C LEU A 5 28.67 -19.49 -62.61
N GLY A 6 29.45 -18.48 -62.29
CA GLY A 6 29.77 -17.40 -63.19
C GLY A 6 30.52 -16.24 -62.51
N LEU A 7 31.82 -16.39 -62.28
CA LEU A 7 32.76 -15.27 -62.26
C LEU A 7 33.15 -14.86 -63.67
N PRO A 8 33.43 -13.61 -63.94
CA PRO A 8 34.82 -13.28 -64.19
C PRO A 8 35.36 -11.89 -63.75
N CYS A 9 36.64 -11.95 -63.42
CA CYS A 9 37.75 -11.03 -63.69
C CYS A 9 37.67 -9.53 -63.45
N ALA A 10 38.54 -9.20 -62.55
CA ALA A 10 39.44 -8.06 -62.39
C ALA A 10 39.51 -6.98 -63.45
N ARG A 11 39.46 -5.71 -63.01
CA ARG A 11 40.24 -4.62 -63.58
C ARG A 11 40.75 -3.68 -62.48
N VAL A 12 42.06 -3.71 -62.27
CA VAL A 12 42.84 -2.79 -61.49
C VAL A 12 42.80 -1.42 -62.17
N VAL A 13 42.37 -0.37 -61.46
CA VAL A 13 42.72 1.04 -61.83
C VAL A 13 43.16 1.70 -60.53
N ASN A 14 44.45 2.03 -60.55
CA ASN A 14 45.12 2.80 -59.53
C ASN A 14 44.61 4.27 -59.50
N GLY A 15 44.56 4.83 -58.30
CA GLY A 15 44.67 6.27 -58.08
C GLY A 15 43.53 6.95 -57.39
N GLY A 16 43.73 7.34 -56.13
CA GLY A 16 42.94 8.41 -55.51
C GLY A 16 42.01 8.08 -54.34
N ALA A 17 42.21 6.97 -53.67
CA ALA A 17 41.30 6.57 -52.57
C ALA A 17 41.65 7.10 -51.16
N ALA A 18 42.85 7.66 -50.95
CA ALA A 18 43.30 8.07 -49.62
C ALA A 18 42.69 9.38 -49.08
N ALA A 19 42.33 10.31 -49.95
CA ALA A 19 41.82 11.62 -49.53
C ALA A 19 40.33 11.67 -49.23
N ARG A 20 39.53 10.71 -49.73
CA ARG A 20 38.07 10.66 -49.49
C ARG A 20 37.68 9.89 -48.24
N LEU A 21 38.55 9.04 -47.69
CA LEU A 21 38.23 8.22 -46.51
C LEU A 21 38.33 9.05 -45.21
N GLN A 22 39.18 10.08 -45.14
CA GLN A 22 39.29 10.93 -43.96
C GLN A 22 38.09 11.87 -43.74
N TYR A 23 37.41 12.30 -44.82
CA TYR A 23 36.20 13.13 -44.70
C TYR A 23 34.94 12.35 -44.31
N ALA A 24 34.85 11.05 -44.60
CA ALA A 24 33.72 10.23 -44.25
C ALA A 24 33.71 9.83 -42.75
N LEU A 25 34.89 9.58 -42.18
CA LEU A 25 35.00 9.21 -40.74
C LEU A 25 34.74 10.38 -39.79
N GLY A 26 35.03 11.62 -40.21
CA GLY A 26 34.79 12.83 -39.40
C GLY A 26 33.29 13.17 -39.25
N ARG A 27 32.46 12.87 -40.24
CA ARG A 27 31.02 13.19 -40.20
C ARG A 27 30.17 12.10 -39.50
N CYS A 28 30.59 10.83 -39.58
CA CYS A 28 29.93 9.77 -38.85
C CYS A 28 30.21 9.80 -37.34
N GLY A 29 31.45 10.16 -36.93
CA GLY A 29 31.81 10.26 -35.52
C GLY A 29 31.04 11.35 -34.78
N ALA A 30 30.83 12.50 -35.40
CA ALA A 30 30.07 13.60 -34.78
C ALA A 30 28.57 13.27 -34.64
N SER A 31 27.99 12.57 -35.61
CA SER A 31 26.57 12.16 -35.55
C SER A 31 26.29 11.07 -34.51
N VAL A 32 27.23 10.12 -34.33
CA VAL A 32 27.12 9.08 -33.32
C VAL A 32 27.30 9.66 -31.92
N LEU A 33 28.20 10.63 -31.75
CA LEU A 33 28.39 11.31 -30.45
C LEU A 33 27.17 12.16 -30.08
N LEU A 34 26.54 12.84 -31.05
CA LEU A 34 25.31 13.62 -30.84
C LEU A 34 24.11 12.70 -30.49
N LEU A 35 24.00 11.54 -31.11
CA LEU A 35 22.97 10.53 -30.76
C LEU A 35 23.19 9.92 -29.36
N ALA A 36 24.44 9.67 -28.98
CA ALA A 36 24.77 9.18 -27.65
C ALA A 36 24.47 10.21 -26.56
N VAL A 37 24.69 11.50 -26.81
CA VAL A 37 24.33 12.58 -25.87
C VAL A 37 22.81 12.76 -25.77
N MET A 38 22.07 12.59 -26.87
CA MET A 38 20.59 12.66 -26.83
C MET A 38 19.95 11.47 -26.08
N VAL A 39 20.56 10.29 -26.14
CA VAL A 39 20.08 9.13 -25.37
C VAL A 39 20.39 9.26 -23.88
N PHE A 40 21.48 9.96 -23.51
CA PHE A 40 21.82 10.21 -22.11
C PHE A 40 20.99 11.30 -21.46
N GLN A 41 20.27 12.10 -22.26
CA GLN A 41 19.33 13.13 -21.79
C GLN A 41 17.87 12.62 -21.68
N ALA A 42 17.61 11.36 -22.02
CA ALA A 42 16.42 10.70 -21.52
C ALA A 42 16.61 10.54 -20.00
N GLY A 43 16.62 11.69 -19.32
CA GLY A 43 16.62 11.75 -17.86
C GLY A 43 15.55 10.78 -17.39
N PHE A 44 15.94 9.84 -16.58
CA PHE A 44 15.01 9.06 -15.77
C PHE A 44 14.18 10.09 -15.00
N ALA A 45 13.08 10.54 -15.59
CA ALA A 45 11.99 11.09 -14.83
C ALA A 45 11.53 9.91 -13.97
N PHE A 46 12.19 9.73 -12.83
CA PHE A 46 11.58 8.99 -11.73
C PHE A 46 10.29 9.75 -11.49
N ALA A 47 9.19 9.25 -12.05
CA ALA A 47 7.88 9.69 -11.66
C ALA A 47 7.89 9.51 -10.13
N THR A 48 8.03 10.63 -9.43
CA THR A 48 7.95 10.62 -7.96
C THR A 48 6.55 10.11 -7.69
N ALA A 49 6.46 8.84 -7.30
CA ALA A 49 5.17 8.20 -7.03
C ALA A 49 4.44 9.09 -6.02
N ASP A 50 3.28 9.62 -6.40
CA ASP A 50 2.47 10.47 -5.52
C ASP A 50 2.03 9.62 -4.32
N PRO A 51 2.42 9.93 -3.08
CA PRO A 51 2.04 9.15 -1.92
C PRO A 51 0.53 9.13 -1.68
N ARG A 52 -0.24 10.08 -2.24
CA ARG A 52 -1.69 10.09 -2.17
C ARG A 52 -2.32 9.00 -3.04
N GLN A 53 -1.64 8.64 -4.12
CA GLN A 53 -2.13 7.65 -5.06
C GLN A 53 -2.32 6.29 -4.39
N CYS A 54 -1.41 5.89 -3.48
CA CYS A 54 -1.57 4.61 -2.77
C CYS A 54 -2.83 4.58 -1.89
N ILE A 55 -3.24 5.72 -1.31
CA ILE A 55 -4.48 5.82 -0.52
C ILE A 55 -5.71 5.70 -1.44
N LEU A 56 -5.70 6.40 -2.58
CA LEU A 56 -6.79 6.32 -3.56
C LEU A 56 -6.92 4.92 -4.15
N GLU A 57 -5.80 4.28 -4.46
CA GLU A 57 -5.78 2.91 -4.98
C GLU A 57 -6.23 1.89 -3.93
N ALA A 58 -5.86 2.08 -2.66
CA ALA A 58 -6.38 1.26 -1.56
C ALA A 58 -7.90 1.34 -1.46
N GLY A 59 -8.48 2.55 -1.53
CA GLY A 59 -9.94 2.74 -1.57
C GLY A 59 -10.59 2.06 -2.78
N SER A 60 -10.00 2.23 -3.97
CA SER A 60 -10.46 1.56 -5.20
C SER A 60 -10.40 0.04 -5.10
N ALA A 61 -9.37 -0.51 -4.44
CA ALA A 61 -9.23 -1.95 -4.22
C ALA A 61 -10.35 -2.50 -3.30
N VAL A 62 -10.70 -1.76 -2.24
CA VAL A 62 -11.85 -2.09 -1.37
C VAL A 62 -13.15 -2.11 -2.17
N ASP A 63 -13.43 -1.08 -2.97
CA ASP A 63 -14.65 -0.99 -3.80
C ASP A 63 -14.75 -2.15 -4.80
N LYS A 64 -13.61 -2.61 -5.34
CA LYS A 64 -13.51 -3.72 -6.29
C LYS A 64 -13.46 -5.08 -5.63
N SER A 65 -13.35 -5.15 -4.30
CA SER A 65 -13.15 -6.40 -3.54
C SER A 65 -11.84 -7.11 -3.92
N ASP A 66 -10.81 -6.33 -4.28
CA ASP A 66 -9.50 -6.83 -4.73
C ASP A 66 -8.48 -6.78 -3.58
N VAL A 67 -8.36 -7.89 -2.87
CA VAL A 67 -7.42 -8.04 -1.75
C VAL A 67 -5.97 -7.85 -2.20
N ALA A 68 -5.59 -8.42 -3.34
CA ALA A 68 -4.20 -8.36 -3.80
C ALA A 68 -3.79 -6.92 -4.17
N ALA A 69 -4.68 -6.15 -4.81
CA ALA A 69 -4.46 -4.73 -5.06
C ALA A 69 -4.40 -3.93 -3.76
N PHE A 70 -5.24 -4.25 -2.76
CA PHE A 70 -5.21 -3.60 -1.46
C PHE A 70 -3.90 -3.83 -0.73
N GLU A 71 -3.42 -5.06 -0.62
CA GLU A 71 -2.17 -5.43 0.05
C GLU A 71 -0.92 -4.86 -0.65
N LYS A 72 -1.01 -4.53 -1.92
CA LYS A 72 0.04 -3.76 -2.61
C LYS A 72 0.19 -2.34 -2.06
N GLN A 73 -0.92 -1.71 -1.71
CA GLN A 73 -0.97 -0.30 -1.29
C GLN A 73 -0.86 -0.15 0.23
N VAL A 74 -1.28 -1.17 0.99
CA VAL A 74 -1.38 -1.13 2.45
C VAL A 74 -0.56 -2.25 3.08
N ASP A 75 0.28 -1.91 4.03
CA ASP A 75 0.96 -2.88 4.90
C ASP A 75 0.04 -3.22 6.07
N VAL A 76 -0.85 -4.17 5.82
CA VAL A 76 -1.88 -4.57 6.80
C VAL A 76 -1.23 -5.04 8.09
N ASP A 77 -0.18 -5.85 7.99
CA ASP A 77 0.49 -6.43 9.15
C ASP A 77 1.14 -5.35 10.02
N ALA A 78 1.83 -4.39 9.42
CA ALA A 78 2.45 -3.28 10.15
C ALA A 78 1.41 -2.40 10.87
N ILE A 79 0.27 -2.12 10.23
CA ILE A 79 -0.82 -1.33 10.82
C ILE A 79 -1.48 -2.08 11.97
N LEU A 80 -1.73 -3.39 11.82
CA LEU A 80 -2.31 -4.23 12.87
C LEU A 80 -1.36 -4.36 14.07
N GLU A 81 -0.07 -4.54 13.82
CA GLU A 81 0.96 -4.53 14.87
C GLU A 81 0.97 -3.20 15.64
N GLN A 82 0.87 -2.07 14.92
CA GLN A 82 0.79 -0.76 15.55
C GLN A 82 -0.44 -0.65 16.45
N ALA A 83 -1.61 -1.05 15.98
CA ALA A 83 -2.86 -1.04 16.73
C ALA A 83 -2.79 -1.95 17.96
N LEU A 84 -2.32 -3.18 17.78
CA LEU A 84 -2.20 -4.15 18.88
C LEU A 84 -1.24 -3.65 19.97
N ASN A 85 -0.11 -3.05 19.59
CA ASN A 85 0.83 -2.46 20.56
C ASN A 85 0.20 -1.32 21.37
N LEU A 86 -0.68 -0.54 20.77
CA LEU A 86 -1.45 0.50 21.50
C LEU A 86 -2.43 -0.12 22.48
N PHE A 87 -3.20 -1.12 22.07
CA PHE A 87 -4.14 -1.82 22.96
C PHE A 87 -3.43 -2.53 24.12
N VAL A 88 -2.31 -3.21 23.85
CA VAL A 88 -1.49 -3.85 24.89
C VAL A 88 -1.01 -2.83 25.93
N ARG A 89 -0.51 -1.65 25.48
CA ARG A 89 -0.11 -0.59 26.41
C ARG A 89 -1.28 -0.06 27.25
N ARG A 90 -2.46 0.11 26.64
CA ARG A 90 -3.67 0.54 27.38
C ARG A 90 -4.14 -0.49 28.37
N ALA A 91 -4.07 -1.78 28.04
CA ALA A 91 -4.45 -2.84 28.98
C ALA A 91 -3.49 -2.97 30.18
N GLN A 92 -2.24 -2.50 30.02
CA GLN A 92 -1.23 -2.45 31.09
C GLN A 92 -1.35 -1.20 31.98
N ASP A 93 -2.04 -0.15 31.51
CA ASP A 93 -2.33 1.05 32.30
C ASP A 93 -3.60 0.82 33.13
N PRO A 94 -3.54 0.82 34.48
CA PRO A 94 -4.69 0.51 35.34
C PRO A 94 -5.88 1.45 35.13
N GLU A 95 -5.65 2.72 34.79
CA GLU A 95 -6.74 3.67 34.54
C GLU A 95 -7.36 3.44 33.17
N ALA A 96 -6.52 3.26 32.14
CA ALA A 96 -7.00 3.01 30.78
C ALA A 96 -7.66 1.62 30.62
N ALA A 97 -7.23 0.64 31.41
CA ALA A 97 -7.81 -0.72 31.40
C ALA A 97 -9.27 -0.75 31.90
N LYS A 98 -9.68 0.20 32.74
CA LYS A 98 -11.09 0.31 33.22
C LYS A 98 -12.07 0.59 32.07
N ASP A 99 -11.57 1.17 31.00
CA ASP A 99 -12.35 1.48 29.80
C ASP A 99 -12.56 0.28 28.87
N LEU A 100 -11.83 -0.82 29.08
CA LEU A 100 -11.91 -2.03 28.26
C LEU A 100 -12.85 -3.04 28.87
N PRO A 101 -13.66 -3.76 28.08
CA PRO A 101 -14.37 -4.93 28.57
C PRO A 101 -13.41 -5.93 29.22
N PRO A 102 -13.75 -6.55 30.36
CA PRO A 102 -12.81 -7.39 31.12
C PRO A 102 -12.14 -8.49 30.30
N MET A 103 -12.89 -9.15 29.42
CA MET A 103 -12.36 -10.19 28.53
C MET A 103 -11.33 -9.62 27.54
N VAL A 104 -11.60 -8.44 27.01
CA VAL A 104 -10.70 -7.75 26.06
C VAL A 104 -9.42 -7.32 26.76
N ALA A 105 -9.53 -6.74 27.96
CA ALA A 105 -8.37 -6.39 28.78
C ALA A 105 -7.49 -7.60 29.09
N LEU A 106 -8.11 -8.74 29.43
CA LEU A 106 -7.40 -9.99 29.68
C LEU A 106 -6.64 -10.48 28.43
N LEU A 107 -7.29 -10.49 27.26
CA LEU A 107 -6.67 -10.90 26.00
C LEU A 107 -5.45 -10.02 25.65
N PHE A 108 -5.55 -8.70 25.80
CA PHE A 108 -4.44 -7.79 25.53
C PHE A 108 -3.32 -7.90 26.57
N THR A 109 -3.66 -8.18 27.84
CA THR A 109 -2.65 -8.48 28.87
C THR A 109 -1.88 -9.76 28.54
N GLN A 110 -2.58 -10.80 28.09
CA GLN A 110 -1.94 -12.04 27.64
C GLN A 110 -1.12 -11.84 26.36
N ALA A 111 -1.57 -10.98 25.45
CA ALA A 111 -0.83 -10.63 24.23
C ALA A 111 0.47 -9.83 24.50
N ALA A 112 0.61 -9.26 25.69
CA ALA A 112 1.83 -8.61 26.14
C ALA A 112 2.92 -9.61 26.53
N SER A 113 2.56 -10.85 26.92
CA SER A 113 3.52 -11.88 27.29
C SER A 113 4.23 -12.43 26.05
N LYS A 114 5.55 -12.65 26.16
CA LYS A 114 6.36 -13.21 25.06
C LYS A 114 6.14 -14.73 24.87
N GLU A 115 5.53 -15.39 25.83
CA GLU A 115 5.41 -16.84 25.89
C GLU A 115 4.08 -17.39 25.33
N GLY A 116 3.16 -16.53 24.90
CA GLY A 116 1.83 -16.91 24.46
C GLY A 116 1.57 -16.73 22.97
N ASN A 117 0.83 -17.65 22.37
CA ASN A 117 0.34 -17.53 20.99
C ASN A 117 -0.79 -16.50 20.81
N VAL A 118 -1.23 -15.84 21.91
CA VAL A 118 -2.39 -14.92 21.91
C VAL A 118 -2.13 -13.73 20.99
N ARG A 119 -0.92 -13.16 21.00
CA ARG A 119 -0.54 -12.06 20.10
C ARG A 119 -0.71 -12.45 18.63
N SER A 120 -0.13 -13.57 18.23
CA SER A 120 -0.21 -14.07 16.84
C SER A 120 -1.66 -14.42 16.47
N LEU A 121 -2.43 -14.98 17.41
CA LEU A 121 -3.84 -15.27 17.20
C LEU A 121 -4.63 -13.97 16.92
N LEU A 122 -4.46 -12.94 17.75
CA LEU A 122 -5.16 -11.65 17.58
C LEU A 122 -4.80 -11.00 16.24
N LEU A 123 -3.52 -11.00 15.85
CA LEU A 123 -3.08 -10.47 14.57
C LEU A 123 -3.69 -11.24 13.39
N ASN A 124 -3.64 -12.57 13.43
CA ASN A 124 -4.16 -13.42 12.36
C ASN A 124 -5.68 -13.30 12.22
N GLU A 125 -6.42 -13.30 13.32
CA GLU A 125 -7.88 -13.12 13.33
C GLU A 125 -8.27 -11.75 12.77
N THR A 126 -7.61 -10.68 13.24
CA THR A 126 -7.90 -9.32 12.75
C THR A 126 -7.51 -9.15 11.29
N ARG A 127 -6.37 -9.71 10.86
CA ARG A 127 -5.97 -9.72 9.45
C ARG A 127 -7.01 -10.45 8.59
N SER A 128 -7.41 -11.64 9.01
CA SER A 128 -8.42 -12.42 8.32
C SER A 128 -9.75 -11.67 8.23
N PHE A 129 -10.16 -11.00 9.30
CA PHE A 129 -11.35 -10.15 9.31
C PHE A 129 -11.26 -9.03 8.25
N VAL A 130 -10.16 -8.27 8.21
CA VAL A 130 -9.97 -7.18 7.23
C VAL A 130 -10.01 -7.72 5.81
N LEU A 131 -9.23 -8.76 5.51
CA LEU A 131 -9.14 -9.30 4.15
C LEU A 131 -10.44 -9.97 3.68
N ASN A 132 -11.16 -10.65 4.59
CA ASN A 132 -12.48 -11.22 4.32
C ASN A 132 -13.53 -10.12 4.10
N GLY A 133 -13.48 -9.03 4.86
CA GLY A 133 -14.35 -7.87 4.68
C GLY A 133 -14.19 -7.23 3.29
N ILE A 134 -12.95 -7.19 2.76
CA ILE A 134 -12.66 -6.72 1.42
C ILE A 134 -13.12 -7.76 0.38
N SER A 135 -12.66 -9.01 0.47
CA SER A 135 -12.91 -10.04 -0.56
C SER A 135 -14.40 -10.37 -0.73
N SER A 136 -15.16 -10.39 0.36
CA SER A 136 -16.61 -10.58 0.33
C SER A 136 -17.37 -9.38 -0.21
N GLY A 137 -16.74 -8.21 -0.30
CA GLY A 137 -17.36 -6.94 -0.65
C GLY A 137 -18.19 -6.33 0.49
N ALA A 138 -18.08 -6.85 1.72
CA ALA A 138 -18.77 -6.28 2.88
C ALA A 138 -18.38 -4.80 3.08
N PHE A 139 -17.09 -4.47 2.95
CA PHE A 139 -16.58 -3.10 3.03
C PHE A 139 -16.90 -2.24 1.78
N ALA A 140 -17.33 -2.86 0.69
CA ALA A 140 -17.88 -2.17 -0.47
C ALA A 140 -19.41 -2.00 -0.39
N GLY A 141 -20.04 -2.34 0.75
CA GLY A 141 -21.48 -2.22 0.98
C GLY A 141 -22.31 -3.37 0.37
N LYS A 142 -21.68 -4.46 -0.10
CA LYS A 142 -22.38 -5.67 -0.50
C LYS A 142 -22.84 -6.41 0.76
N LYS A 143 -23.98 -7.11 0.68
CA LYS A 143 -24.43 -7.94 1.82
C LYS A 143 -23.36 -8.99 2.10
N PRO A 144 -22.81 -9.07 3.34
CA PRO A 144 -21.85 -10.10 3.67
C PRO A 144 -22.48 -11.48 3.54
N SER A 145 -21.75 -12.45 3.00
CA SER A 145 -22.16 -13.84 3.12
C SER A 145 -22.06 -14.26 4.60
N ALA A 146 -22.90 -15.17 5.05
CA ALA A 146 -22.96 -15.62 6.45
C ALA A 146 -21.63 -16.14 7.02
N THR A 147 -20.65 -16.41 6.17
CA THR A 147 -19.29 -16.87 6.53
C THR A 147 -18.30 -15.73 6.86
N ALA A 148 -18.65 -14.47 6.64
CA ALA A 148 -17.71 -13.36 6.86
C ALA A 148 -17.43 -13.04 8.34
N SER A 149 -18.21 -13.58 9.27
CA SER A 149 -18.15 -13.29 10.71
C SER A 149 -17.70 -14.49 11.55
N GLN A 150 -16.88 -15.39 11.04
CA GLN A 150 -16.39 -16.54 11.78
C GLN A 150 -15.02 -16.22 12.39
N GLY A 151 -14.89 -16.29 13.70
CA GLY A 151 -13.65 -16.08 14.44
C GLY A 151 -13.89 -15.71 15.89
N LEU A 152 -12.88 -15.85 16.73
CA LEU A 152 -12.96 -15.54 18.17
C LEU A 152 -13.32 -14.07 18.41
N LEU A 153 -12.88 -13.17 17.51
CA LEU A 153 -13.12 -11.73 17.61
C LEU A 153 -14.36 -11.26 16.80
N ALA A 154 -15.10 -12.18 16.18
CA ALA A 154 -16.27 -11.84 15.38
C ALA A 154 -17.30 -10.96 16.14
N PRO A 155 -17.61 -11.18 17.43
CA PRO A 155 -18.50 -10.30 18.16
C PRO A 155 -17.99 -8.86 18.32
N LEU A 156 -16.66 -8.67 18.40
CA LEU A 156 -16.04 -7.33 18.50
C LEU A 156 -16.10 -6.54 17.18
N PHE A 157 -16.26 -7.24 16.07
CA PHE A 157 -16.29 -6.65 14.74
C PHE A 157 -17.67 -6.71 14.07
N ALA A 158 -18.70 -7.21 14.77
CA ALA A 158 -20.02 -7.39 14.20
C ALA A 158 -20.58 -6.08 13.59
N ASP A 159 -20.43 -4.98 14.29
CA ASP A 159 -20.89 -3.66 13.84
C ASP A 159 -19.96 -3.05 12.77
N ALA A 160 -18.67 -3.38 12.83
CA ALA A 160 -17.69 -2.88 11.85
C ALA A 160 -17.85 -3.49 10.44
N THR A 161 -18.58 -4.61 10.30
CA THR A 161 -18.86 -5.24 8.99
C THR A 161 -20.04 -4.64 8.26
N THR A 162 -20.89 -3.87 8.95
CA THR A 162 -22.06 -3.27 8.35
C THR A 162 -21.69 -2.01 7.54
N GLY A 163 -22.22 -1.88 6.33
CA GLY A 163 -22.11 -0.67 5.51
C GLY A 163 -20.77 -0.50 4.77
N ARG A 164 -20.81 0.43 3.82
CA ARG A 164 -19.68 0.74 2.94
C ARG A 164 -18.64 1.58 3.66
N LYS A 165 -17.36 1.23 3.48
CA LYS A 165 -16.22 2.00 3.95
C LYS A 165 -15.64 2.80 2.78
N GLU A 166 -15.68 4.12 2.83
CA GLU A 166 -15.24 4.99 1.74
C GLU A 166 -14.07 5.87 2.16
N ILE A 167 -13.06 5.96 1.30
CA ILE A 167 -11.99 6.94 1.45
C ILE A 167 -12.42 8.23 0.78
N LYS A 168 -12.41 9.34 1.53
CA LYS A 168 -12.81 10.68 1.07
C LYS A 168 -11.71 11.69 1.42
N ASN A 169 -11.77 12.85 0.74
CA ASN A 169 -10.98 14.04 1.11
C ASN A 169 -9.49 13.77 1.29
N VAL A 170 -8.87 13.04 0.34
CA VAL A 170 -7.42 12.81 0.37
C VAL A 170 -6.69 14.14 0.17
N GLY A 171 -6.09 14.64 1.27
CA GLY A 171 -5.43 15.93 1.30
C GLY A 171 -4.02 15.93 0.77
N GLN A 172 -3.33 17.06 0.94
CA GLN A 172 -1.96 17.21 0.46
C GLN A 172 -0.99 16.38 1.32
N ALA A 173 -0.10 15.67 0.64
CA ALA A 173 0.96 14.92 1.29
C ALA A 173 2.04 15.87 1.83
N ARG A 174 2.46 15.66 3.07
CA ARG A 174 3.53 16.41 3.72
C ARG A 174 4.70 15.49 4.05
N ARG A 175 5.91 15.90 3.71
CA ARG A 175 7.13 15.14 4.02
C ARG A 175 7.37 15.08 5.53
N ASP A 176 7.74 13.90 6.03
CA ASP A 176 8.09 13.64 7.42
C ASP A 176 9.23 12.60 7.48
N GLY A 177 10.47 13.10 7.46
CA GLY A 177 11.66 12.27 7.31
C GLY A 177 11.65 11.47 6.01
N ASP A 178 11.75 10.16 6.11
CA ASP A 178 11.74 9.24 4.96
C ASP A 178 10.31 8.86 4.51
N ALA A 179 9.30 9.33 5.22
CA ALA A 179 7.90 9.06 4.95
C ALA A 179 7.15 10.31 4.47
N TRP A 180 5.89 10.09 4.10
CA TRP A 180 4.92 11.12 3.81
C TRP A 180 3.71 10.96 4.74
N LEU A 181 3.23 12.05 5.30
CA LEU A 181 1.95 12.12 6.01
C LEU A 181 0.88 12.55 5.03
N VAL A 182 -0.12 11.71 4.86
CA VAL A 182 -1.27 11.94 3.96
C VAL A 182 -2.54 11.94 4.79
N PRO A 183 -3.20 13.10 4.96
CA PRO A 183 -4.51 13.15 5.62
C PRO A 183 -5.61 12.69 4.66
N PHE A 184 -6.57 11.92 5.17
CA PHE A 184 -7.77 11.51 4.46
C PHE A 184 -8.89 11.18 5.45
N VAL A 185 -10.11 11.03 4.95
CA VAL A 185 -11.27 10.66 5.74
C VAL A 185 -11.70 9.25 5.37
N VAL A 186 -11.96 8.42 6.36
CA VAL A 186 -12.68 7.16 6.18
C VAL A 186 -14.12 7.38 6.65
N HIS A 187 -15.06 7.27 5.73
CA HIS A 187 -16.47 7.31 6.05
C HIS A 187 -17.03 5.90 6.18
N ASP A 188 -17.65 5.63 7.31
CA ASP A 188 -18.33 4.37 7.60
C ASP A 188 -19.83 4.51 7.34
N GLY A 189 -20.30 3.94 6.24
CA GLY A 189 -21.73 3.95 5.89
C GLY A 189 -22.60 3.03 6.77
N GLY A 190 -21.99 2.24 7.68
CA GLY A 190 -22.72 1.39 8.62
C GLY A 190 -23.27 2.16 9.80
N ASN A 191 -22.46 3.01 10.40
CA ASN A 191 -22.85 3.89 11.52
C ASN A 191 -23.00 5.35 11.12
N GLY A 192 -22.67 5.73 9.88
CA GLY A 192 -22.73 7.10 9.37
C GLY A 192 -21.56 7.99 9.82
N GLU A 193 -20.58 7.44 10.55
CA GLU A 193 -19.48 8.17 11.12
C GLU A 193 -18.36 8.44 10.09
N SER A 194 -17.56 9.44 10.41
CA SER A 194 -16.38 9.80 9.61
C SER A 194 -15.16 9.92 10.51
N TYR A 195 -14.06 9.33 10.07
CA TYR A 195 -12.80 9.26 10.82
C TYR A 195 -11.71 9.99 10.07
N ASP A 196 -11.14 11.02 10.69
CA ASP A 196 -9.97 11.73 10.16
C ASP A 196 -8.73 10.87 10.39
N VAL A 197 -8.12 10.42 9.31
CA VAL A 197 -6.94 9.55 9.33
C VAL A 197 -5.74 10.31 8.78
N THR A 198 -4.59 10.19 9.44
CA THR A 198 -3.31 10.62 8.90
C THR A 198 -2.46 9.39 8.63
N GLY A 199 -2.41 8.96 7.39
CA GLY A 199 -1.60 7.84 6.96
C GLY A 199 -0.13 8.21 6.82
N ARG A 200 0.77 7.34 7.28
CA ARG A 200 2.20 7.42 7.02
C ARG A 200 2.52 6.50 5.84
N VAL A 201 2.93 7.11 4.74
CA VAL A 201 3.26 6.43 3.49
C VAL A 201 4.77 6.40 3.31
N THR A 202 5.33 5.22 3.06
CA THR A 202 6.76 5.04 2.83
C THR A 202 7.01 4.37 1.49
N SER A 203 8.22 4.52 0.95
CA SER A 203 8.66 3.77 -0.22
C SER A 203 9.17 2.39 0.22
N VAL A 204 8.52 1.33 -0.24
CA VAL A 204 8.91 -0.05 -0.02
C VAL A 204 9.21 -0.69 -1.37
N ASN A 205 10.43 -1.08 -1.63
CA ASN A 205 10.88 -1.64 -2.92
C ASN A 205 10.51 -0.76 -4.13
N GLY A 206 10.59 0.57 -3.95
CA GLY A 206 10.29 1.56 -5.00
C GLY A 206 8.79 1.87 -5.19
N ALA A 207 7.89 1.22 -4.47
CA ALA A 207 6.45 1.51 -4.46
C ALA A 207 6.04 2.24 -3.17
N MET A 208 5.12 3.19 -3.28
CA MET A 208 4.53 3.86 -2.12
C MET A 208 3.53 2.93 -1.43
N ARG A 209 3.65 2.78 -0.11
CA ARG A 209 2.72 1.97 0.70
C ARG A 209 2.34 2.71 1.97
N LEU A 210 1.09 2.58 2.38
CA LEU A 210 0.62 2.98 3.70
C LEU A 210 1.14 1.95 4.73
N THR A 211 2.08 2.36 5.57
CA THR A 211 2.76 1.46 6.52
C THR A 211 2.37 1.69 7.97
N SER A 212 1.78 2.84 8.29
CA SER A 212 1.26 3.11 9.63
C SER A 212 0.26 4.26 9.60
N VAL A 213 -0.43 4.47 10.71
CA VAL A 213 -1.37 5.58 10.93
C VAL A 213 -0.83 6.48 12.02
N ALA A 214 -0.51 7.73 11.67
CA ALA A 214 0.17 8.67 12.59
C ALA A 214 -0.72 9.07 13.78
N ASN A 215 -2.03 9.15 13.58
CA ASN A 215 -3.01 9.49 14.63
C ASN A 215 -3.81 8.28 15.15
N MET A 216 -3.24 7.06 15.10
CA MET A 216 -3.91 5.81 15.50
C MET A 216 -4.53 5.89 16.89
N GLU A 217 -3.82 6.45 17.86
CA GLU A 217 -4.33 6.56 19.23
C GLU A 217 -5.59 7.42 19.33
N SER A 218 -5.65 8.52 18.59
CA SER A 218 -6.82 9.39 18.52
C SER A 218 -8.03 8.68 17.89
N LEU A 219 -7.78 7.91 16.82
CA LEU A 219 -8.82 7.10 16.17
C LEU A 219 -9.38 6.04 17.12
N LEU A 220 -8.51 5.30 17.80
CA LEU A 220 -8.93 4.26 18.74
C LEU A 220 -9.72 4.85 19.92
N ARG A 221 -9.38 6.05 20.38
CA ARG A 221 -10.17 6.75 21.42
C ARG A 221 -11.56 7.12 20.90
N LYS A 222 -11.65 7.63 19.68
CA LYS A 222 -12.95 7.98 19.06
C LYS A 222 -13.85 6.73 18.96
N VAL A 223 -13.35 5.66 18.37
CA VAL A 223 -14.11 4.39 18.23
C VAL A 223 -14.54 3.85 19.61
N ALA A 224 -13.66 3.90 20.61
CA ALA A 224 -14.01 3.45 21.96
C ALA A 224 -15.09 4.32 22.64
N ALA A 225 -15.13 5.62 22.33
CA ALA A 225 -16.18 6.51 22.85
C ALA A 225 -17.54 6.19 22.21
N GLU A 226 -17.59 5.99 20.90
CA GLU A 226 -18.80 5.61 20.17
C GLU A 226 -19.42 4.30 20.69
N SER A 227 -18.56 3.29 20.96
CA SER A 227 -19.03 1.99 21.51
C SER A 227 -19.71 2.11 22.86
N ARG A 228 -19.46 3.16 23.63
CA ARG A 228 -20.11 3.41 24.93
C ARG A 228 -21.47 4.09 24.79
N GLU A 229 -21.64 4.93 23.77
CA GLU A 229 -22.90 5.64 23.55
C GLU A 229 -24.02 4.72 23.02
N VAL A 230 -23.65 3.58 22.43
CA VAL A 230 -24.59 2.59 21.88
C VAL A 230 -25.07 1.58 22.93
N GLN A 231 -24.45 1.50 24.11
CA GLN A 231 -24.91 0.62 25.19
C GLN A 231 -25.93 1.35 26.06
N PRO A 232 -27.23 0.95 26.00
CA PRO A 232 -28.29 1.52 26.85
C PRO A 232 -28.14 1.13 28.32
#